data_7f3405b2bc163c9fa7871242da460d74
#
_entry.id   7f3405b2bc163c9fa7871242da460d74
#
_cell.length_a   1.000
_cell.length_b   1.000
_cell.length_c   1.000
_cell.angle_alpha   90.00
_cell.angle_beta   90.00
_cell.angle_gamma   90.00
#
_symmetry.space_group_name_H-M   'P 1'
#
loop_
_entity.id
_entity.type
_entity.pdbx_description
1 polymer ?
#
loop_
_entity_poly.entity_id
_entity_poly.type
_entity_poly.pdbx_seq_one_letter_code
_entity_poly.pdbx_strand_id
1 'polypeptide(L)'
;MLRKLGDRLGIIELAADPQQSSHPVKIQTRTITLDELVSIQLKNVRELAELPLQLPASFEDIFEAAGIHAPSNGWSVDRLRQFLNSDRVRTMDRAEAQRETLQMLASEKVDAAEVIKDAISRDQALDAFADFTLKKIQALKEQVEAEEKKWNEWRALKRQREQEMARAVGLLIDKPVISIEEE
;
A
#
# COMPACT_ATOMS: atom_id res chain seq x y z
N MET A 1 2.89 -10.08 8.03
CA MET A 1 1.77 -9.47 7.28
C MET A 1 0.74 -10.48 6.80
N LEU A 2 1.11 -11.61 6.21
CA LEU A 2 0.18 -12.67 5.76
C LEU A 2 -0.79 -13.20 6.84
N ARG A 3 -0.38 -13.25 8.12
CA ARG A 3 -1.28 -13.59 9.24
C ARG A 3 -2.46 -12.61 9.38
N LYS A 4 -2.22 -11.32 9.13
CA LYS A 4 -3.29 -10.29 9.19
C LYS A 4 -4.31 -10.42 8.07
N LEU A 5 -3.89 -10.91 6.90
CA LEU A 5 -4.78 -11.16 5.78
C LEU A 5 -5.69 -12.36 6.06
N GLY A 6 -5.13 -13.46 6.59
CA GLY A 6 -5.87 -14.64 7.00
C GLY A 6 -6.93 -14.34 8.06
N ASP A 7 -6.58 -13.52 9.07
CA ASP A 7 -7.51 -13.10 10.13
C ASP A 7 -8.62 -12.16 9.59
N ARG A 8 -8.30 -11.29 8.62
CA ARG A 8 -9.29 -10.40 8.01
C ARG A 8 -10.25 -11.10 7.05
N LEU A 9 -9.77 -12.09 6.31
CA LEU A 9 -10.58 -12.83 5.33
C LEU A 9 -11.30 -14.03 5.96
N GLY A 10 -10.94 -14.42 7.18
CA GLY A 10 -11.58 -15.52 7.90
C GLY A 10 -11.45 -16.87 7.18
N ILE A 11 -10.38 -17.05 6.41
CA ILE A 11 -10.18 -18.24 5.54
C ILE A 11 -9.57 -19.43 6.30
N ILE A 12 -9.12 -19.24 7.56
CA ILE A 12 -8.23 -20.20 8.24
C ILE A 12 -8.94 -21.30 9.01
N GLU A 13 -10.27 -21.27 9.18
CA GLU A 13 -10.97 -22.37 9.89
C GLU A 13 -12.14 -22.92 9.08
N LEU A 14 -11.91 -24.03 8.41
CA LEU A 14 -12.98 -24.93 7.96
C LEU A 14 -12.55 -26.38 8.02
N ALA A 15 -12.71 -26.96 9.20
CA ALA A 15 -12.94 -28.41 9.34
C ALA A 15 -14.44 -28.64 9.08
N ALA A 16 -14.76 -29.39 8.05
CA ALA A 16 -16.13 -29.70 7.67
C ALA A 16 -16.78 -30.67 8.64
N ASP A 17 -18.00 -30.36 9.07
CA ASP A 17 -18.90 -31.30 9.69
C ASP A 17 -19.78 -31.95 8.59
N PRO A 18 -19.80 -33.28 8.46
CA PRO A 18 -20.50 -33.94 7.37
C PRO A 18 -21.85 -34.47 7.81
N GLN A 19 -22.95 -33.73 7.62
CA GLN A 19 -24.27 -34.38 7.44
C GLN A 19 -25.34 -33.36 6.93
N GLN A 20 -25.63 -33.37 5.65
CA GLN A 20 -26.99 -33.56 5.11
C GLN A 20 -26.99 -33.57 3.60
N SER A 21 -27.56 -34.60 3.07
CA SER A 21 -27.65 -35.05 1.70
C SER A 21 -28.58 -34.21 0.83
N SER A 22 -28.13 -33.82 -0.38
CA SER A 22 -28.81 -34.09 -1.65
C SER A 22 -27.94 -33.56 -2.81
N HIS A 23 -27.42 -34.51 -3.58
CA HIS A 23 -26.58 -34.39 -4.77
C HIS A 23 -25.19 -33.71 -4.57
N PRO A 24 -24.10 -34.53 -4.62
CA PRO A 24 -22.77 -33.96 -4.46
C PRO A 24 -22.36 -33.30 -5.76
N VAL A 25 -22.54 -31.96 -5.84
CA VAL A 25 -21.64 -31.17 -6.64
C VAL A 25 -20.27 -31.38 -6.06
N LYS A 26 -19.38 -32.09 -6.76
CA LYS A 26 -17.96 -32.19 -6.38
C LYS A 26 -17.35 -30.78 -6.46
N ILE A 27 -17.47 -30.03 -5.39
CA ILE A 27 -16.71 -28.81 -5.21
C ILE A 27 -15.26 -29.28 -5.02
N GLN A 28 -14.42 -29.12 -6.03
CA GLN A 28 -12.99 -29.31 -5.90
C GLN A 28 -12.45 -28.12 -5.08
N THR A 29 -12.51 -28.24 -3.76
CA THR A 29 -11.85 -27.33 -2.86
C THR A 29 -10.37 -27.63 -2.92
N ARG A 30 -9.61 -26.83 -3.69
CA ARG A 30 -8.16 -26.83 -3.61
C ARG A 30 -7.76 -26.04 -2.37
N THR A 31 -7.17 -26.72 -1.39
CA THR A 31 -6.56 -26.06 -0.24
C THR A 31 -5.30 -25.33 -0.70
N ILE A 32 -5.32 -24.00 -0.65
CA ILE A 32 -4.13 -23.19 -0.92
C ILE A 32 -3.26 -23.25 0.32
N THR A 33 -2.04 -23.74 0.19
CA THR A 33 -1.08 -23.80 1.29
C THR A 33 -0.46 -22.43 1.57
N LEU A 34 -0.02 -22.22 2.80
CA LEU A 34 0.69 -21.00 3.19
C LEU A 34 1.92 -20.77 2.31
N ASP A 35 2.61 -21.82 1.92
CA ASP A 35 3.80 -21.76 1.04
C ASP A 35 3.46 -21.29 -0.38
N GLU A 36 2.30 -21.69 -0.92
CA GLU A 36 1.80 -21.17 -2.20
C GLU A 36 1.49 -19.67 -2.12
N LEU A 37 0.95 -19.19 -0.98
CA LEU A 37 0.68 -17.76 -0.76
C LEU A 37 1.98 -16.95 -0.65
N VAL A 38 2.99 -17.48 0.04
CA VAL A 38 4.31 -16.85 0.19
C VAL A 38 5.07 -16.80 -1.13
N SER A 39 4.82 -17.75 -2.04
CA SER A 39 5.48 -17.82 -3.35
C SER A 39 4.99 -16.80 -4.37
N ILE A 40 3.89 -16.08 -4.08
CA ILE A 40 3.39 -15.02 -4.97
C ILE A 40 4.35 -13.83 -4.90
N GLN A 41 5.01 -13.53 -6.01
CA GLN A 41 5.91 -12.38 -6.13
C GLN A 41 5.39 -11.40 -7.17
N LEU A 42 5.50 -10.12 -6.87
CA LEU A 42 5.18 -9.06 -7.82
C LEU A 42 6.25 -9.02 -8.94
N LYS A 43 5.80 -8.95 -10.17
CA LYS A 43 6.69 -8.95 -11.34
C LYS A 43 7.37 -7.59 -11.57
N ASN A 44 6.70 -6.49 -11.27
CA ASN A 44 7.08 -5.12 -11.65
C ASN A 44 7.23 -4.20 -10.44
N VAL A 45 8.00 -4.63 -9.42
CA VAL A 45 8.22 -3.84 -8.19
C VAL A 45 8.90 -2.50 -8.49
N ARG A 46 9.76 -2.43 -9.53
CA ARG A 46 10.43 -1.20 -9.93
C ARG A 46 9.43 -0.13 -10.41
N GLU A 47 8.45 -0.52 -11.20
CA GLU A 47 7.43 0.38 -11.74
C GLU A 47 6.55 0.98 -10.64
N LEU A 48 6.31 0.23 -9.55
CA LEU A 48 5.64 0.75 -8.36
C LEU A 48 6.42 1.88 -7.69
N ALA A 49 7.75 1.80 -7.68
CA ALA A 49 8.62 2.84 -7.13
C ALA A 49 8.64 4.12 -7.99
N GLU A 50 8.32 4.01 -9.27
CA GLU A 50 8.31 5.11 -10.23
C GLU A 50 6.95 5.83 -10.29
N LEU A 51 5.91 5.29 -9.67
CA LEU A 51 4.61 5.95 -9.59
C LEU A 51 4.71 7.34 -8.93
N PRO A 52 4.00 8.34 -9.47
CA PRO A 52 4.01 9.68 -8.90
C PRO A 52 3.46 9.67 -7.48
N LEU A 53 4.11 10.43 -6.58
CA LEU A 53 3.69 10.62 -5.19
C LEU A 53 2.49 11.57 -5.09
N GLN A 54 1.48 11.37 -5.93
CA GLN A 54 0.20 12.07 -5.81
C GLN A 54 -0.74 11.19 -5.00
N LEU A 55 -1.05 11.59 -3.79
CA LEU A 55 -2.04 10.92 -2.97
C LEU A 55 -3.36 11.70 -3.01
N PRO A 56 -4.50 11.01 -3.19
CA PRO A 56 -4.62 9.55 -3.39
C PRO A 56 -4.24 9.12 -4.82
N ALA A 57 -3.30 8.18 -4.96
CA ALA A 57 -3.11 7.48 -6.22
C ALA A 57 -4.30 6.57 -6.47
N SER A 58 -4.69 6.35 -7.74
CA SER A 58 -5.72 5.38 -8.04
C SER A 58 -5.20 3.97 -7.78
N PHE A 59 -6.06 3.08 -7.28
CA PHE A 59 -5.68 1.68 -7.07
C PHE A 59 -5.39 0.99 -8.39
N GLU A 60 -6.11 1.38 -9.45
CA GLU A 60 -5.95 0.87 -10.80
C GLU A 60 -4.53 1.13 -11.33
N ASP A 61 -4.01 2.35 -11.16
CA ASP A 61 -2.64 2.72 -11.58
C ASP A 61 -1.60 1.86 -10.85
N ILE A 62 -1.81 1.61 -9.54
CA ILE A 62 -0.91 0.78 -8.74
C ILE A 62 -0.94 -0.67 -9.23
N PHE A 63 -2.13 -1.21 -9.53
CA PHE A 63 -2.26 -2.57 -10.00
C PHE A 63 -1.70 -2.74 -11.41
N GLU A 64 -1.93 -1.78 -12.30
CA GLU A 64 -1.36 -1.78 -13.64
C GLU A 64 0.17 -1.73 -13.60
N ALA A 65 0.75 -0.84 -12.79
CA ALA A 65 2.20 -0.75 -12.58
C ALA A 65 2.79 -2.05 -12.00
N ALA A 66 2.03 -2.76 -11.16
CA ALA A 66 2.41 -4.08 -10.65
C ALA A 66 2.24 -5.21 -11.69
N GLY A 67 1.72 -4.90 -12.90
CA GLY A 67 1.40 -5.89 -13.92
C GLY A 67 0.21 -6.79 -13.57
N ILE A 68 -0.69 -6.30 -12.70
CA ILE A 68 -1.90 -7.00 -12.29
C ILE A 68 -3.05 -6.53 -13.18
N HIS A 69 -3.39 -7.36 -14.15
CA HIS A 69 -4.50 -7.11 -15.07
C HIS A 69 -5.77 -7.81 -14.60
N ALA A 70 -6.90 -7.42 -15.22
CA ALA A 70 -8.15 -8.11 -14.98
C ALA A 70 -8.03 -9.61 -15.33
N PRO A 71 -8.47 -10.52 -14.45
CA PRO A 71 -8.41 -11.96 -14.72
C PRO A 71 -9.19 -12.34 -15.99
N SER A 72 -8.65 -13.27 -16.79
CA SER A 72 -9.25 -13.72 -18.05
C SER A 72 -10.63 -14.35 -17.86
N ASN A 73 -10.90 -14.92 -16.68
CA ASN A 73 -12.20 -15.47 -16.29
C ASN A 73 -13.19 -14.40 -15.81
N GLY A 74 -12.79 -13.12 -15.78
CA GLY A 74 -13.62 -11.99 -15.35
C GLY A 74 -13.92 -11.93 -13.84
N TRP A 75 -13.33 -12.81 -13.02
CA TRP A 75 -13.48 -12.84 -11.57
C TRP A 75 -12.26 -12.25 -10.87
N SER A 76 -12.29 -10.95 -10.67
CA SER A 76 -11.36 -10.25 -9.76
C SER A 76 -11.89 -10.22 -8.33
N VAL A 77 -11.04 -9.85 -7.39
CA VAL A 77 -11.45 -9.57 -6.01
C VAL A 77 -12.54 -8.50 -5.93
N ASP A 78 -12.55 -7.54 -6.86
CA ASP A 78 -13.56 -6.47 -6.90
C ASP A 78 -14.93 -7.00 -7.31
N ARG A 79 -14.98 -7.91 -8.28
CA ARG A 79 -16.23 -8.59 -8.65
C ARG A 79 -16.75 -9.47 -7.51
N LEU A 80 -15.85 -10.16 -6.81
CA LEU A 80 -16.21 -10.92 -5.61
C LEU A 80 -16.80 -10.00 -4.54
N ARG A 81 -16.17 -8.84 -4.29
CA ARG A 81 -16.67 -7.85 -3.34
C ARG A 81 -18.05 -7.32 -3.72
N GLN A 82 -18.27 -7.03 -5.01
CA GLN A 82 -19.60 -6.61 -5.50
C GLN A 82 -20.66 -7.70 -5.27
N PHE A 83 -20.32 -8.96 -5.56
CA PHE A 83 -21.20 -10.09 -5.31
C PHE A 83 -21.55 -10.24 -3.84
N LEU A 84 -20.57 -10.18 -2.94
CA LEU A 84 -20.76 -10.26 -1.48
C LEU A 84 -21.59 -9.09 -0.93
N ASN A 85 -21.53 -7.92 -1.55
CA ASN A 85 -22.33 -6.75 -1.18
C ASN A 85 -23.71 -6.71 -1.83
N SER A 86 -24.06 -7.69 -2.66
CA SER A 86 -25.40 -7.78 -3.24
C SER A 86 -26.45 -8.03 -2.14
N ASP A 87 -27.65 -7.50 -2.32
CA ASP A 87 -28.74 -7.63 -1.34
C ASP A 87 -29.02 -9.11 -0.97
N ARG A 88 -28.81 -10.00 -1.92
CA ARG A 88 -29.01 -11.43 -1.75
C ARG A 88 -28.03 -12.03 -0.75
N VAL A 89 -26.73 -11.73 -0.88
CA VAL A 89 -25.67 -12.37 -0.07
C VAL A 89 -25.49 -11.62 1.25
N ARG A 90 -25.67 -10.32 1.26
CA ARG A 90 -25.50 -9.46 2.43
C ARG A 90 -26.39 -9.82 3.62
N THR A 91 -27.57 -10.41 3.36
CA THR A 91 -28.53 -10.84 4.38
C THR A 91 -28.31 -12.26 4.88
N MET A 92 -27.42 -13.02 4.25
CA MET A 92 -27.10 -14.39 4.63
C MET A 92 -26.16 -14.45 5.82
N ASP A 93 -26.21 -15.56 6.56
CA ASP A 93 -25.16 -15.84 7.51
C ASP A 93 -23.83 -16.19 6.78
N ARG A 94 -22.73 -16.22 7.53
CA ARG A 94 -21.40 -16.42 6.95
C ARG A 94 -21.28 -17.77 6.22
N ALA A 95 -21.86 -18.82 6.75
CA ALA A 95 -21.75 -20.16 6.18
C ALA A 95 -22.60 -20.29 4.90
N GLU A 96 -23.74 -19.63 4.86
CA GLU A 96 -24.61 -19.54 3.69
C GLU A 96 -23.95 -18.70 2.59
N ALA A 97 -23.44 -17.53 2.93
CA ALA A 97 -22.74 -16.65 2.01
C ALA A 97 -21.51 -17.33 1.38
N GLN A 98 -20.78 -18.10 2.17
CA GLN A 98 -19.65 -18.88 1.68
C GLN A 98 -20.10 -19.96 0.69
N ARG A 99 -21.12 -20.75 1.04
CA ARG A 99 -21.66 -21.79 0.13
C ARG A 99 -22.16 -21.20 -1.17
N GLU A 100 -22.90 -20.11 -1.09
CA GLU A 100 -23.43 -19.39 -2.25
C GLU A 100 -22.29 -18.87 -3.15
N THR A 101 -21.23 -18.29 -2.55
CA THR A 101 -20.07 -17.80 -3.27
C THR A 101 -19.34 -18.94 -3.99
N LEU A 102 -19.08 -20.04 -3.32
CA LEU A 102 -18.41 -21.21 -3.91
C LEU A 102 -19.26 -21.83 -5.03
N GLN A 103 -20.57 -21.89 -4.86
CA GLN A 103 -21.49 -22.37 -5.88
C GLN A 103 -21.51 -21.46 -7.10
N MET A 104 -21.49 -20.15 -6.90
CA MET A 104 -21.42 -19.16 -7.99
C MET A 104 -20.12 -19.32 -8.78
N LEU A 105 -18.96 -19.35 -8.10
CA LEU A 105 -17.67 -19.58 -8.74
C LEU A 105 -17.65 -20.90 -9.53
N ALA A 106 -18.14 -21.97 -8.92
CA ALA A 106 -18.22 -23.28 -9.56
C ALA A 106 -19.11 -23.26 -10.82
N SER A 107 -20.25 -22.55 -10.79
CA SER A 107 -21.15 -22.41 -11.95
C SER A 107 -20.50 -21.69 -13.12
N GLU A 108 -19.62 -20.73 -12.85
CA GLU A 108 -18.83 -20.00 -13.85
C GLU A 108 -17.48 -20.69 -14.16
N LYS A 109 -17.22 -21.88 -13.59
CA LYS A 109 -15.97 -22.65 -13.75
C LYS A 109 -14.72 -21.90 -13.32
N VAL A 110 -14.83 -21.07 -12.30
CA VAL A 110 -13.75 -20.30 -11.72
C VAL A 110 -13.20 -21.01 -10.48
N ASP A 111 -11.88 -21.18 -10.44
CA ASP A 111 -11.23 -21.70 -9.25
C ASP A 111 -11.14 -20.58 -8.18
N ALA A 112 -11.67 -20.84 -6.99
CA ALA A 112 -11.56 -19.93 -5.86
C ALA A 112 -10.10 -19.59 -5.53
N ALA A 113 -9.16 -20.51 -5.79
CA ALA A 113 -7.74 -20.27 -5.64
C ALA A 113 -7.20 -19.13 -6.52
N GLU A 114 -7.73 -18.98 -7.74
CA GLU A 114 -7.33 -17.88 -8.64
C GLU A 114 -7.80 -16.53 -8.10
N VAL A 115 -9.02 -16.45 -7.57
CA VAL A 115 -9.55 -15.22 -6.97
C VAL A 115 -8.78 -14.83 -5.72
N ILE A 116 -8.41 -15.79 -4.88
CA ILE A 116 -7.58 -15.55 -3.69
C ILE A 116 -6.19 -15.07 -4.11
N LYS A 117 -5.60 -15.67 -5.14
CA LYS A 117 -4.31 -15.28 -5.67
C LYS A 117 -4.33 -13.85 -6.22
N ASP A 118 -5.37 -13.46 -6.95
CA ASP A 118 -5.59 -12.09 -7.41
C ASP A 118 -5.65 -11.12 -6.22
N ALA A 119 -6.43 -11.45 -5.18
CA ALA A 119 -6.55 -10.65 -3.97
C ALA A 119 -5.20 -10.43 -3.27
N ILE A 120 -4.40 -11.49 -3.12
CA ILE A 120 -3.08 -11.41 -2.49
C ILE A 120 -2.11 -10.59 -3.32
N SER A 121 -2.11 -10.75 -4.65
CA SER A 121 -1.25 -9.97 -5.53
C SER A 121 -1.57 -8.48 -5.43
N ARG A 122 -2.84 -8.11 -5.37
CA ARG A 122 -3.28 -6.72 -5.19
C ARG A 122 -2.89 -6.15 -3.83
N ASP A 123 -3.06 -6.93 -2.76
CA ASP A 123 -2.64 -6.53 -1.41
C ASP A 123 -1.13 -6.30 -1.34
N GLN A 124 -0.34 -7.19 -1.93
CA GLN A 124 1.11 -7.03 -2.02
C GLN A 124 1.51 -5.79 -2.83
N ALA A 125 0.79 -5.46 -3.91
CA ALA A 125 1.05 -4.27 -4.69
C ALA A 125 0.79 -2.99 -3.88
N LEU A 126 -0.29 -2.96 -3.10
CA LEU A 126 -0.60 -1.84 -2.21
C LEU A 126 0.43 -1.68 -1.11
N ASP A 127 0.84 -2.79 -0.48
CA ASP A 127 1.91 -2.78 0.53
C ASP A 127 3.25 -2.29 -0.05
N ALA A 128 3.62 -2.79 -1.24
CA ALA A 128 4.84 -2.36 -1.91
C ALA A 128 4.82 -0.86 -2.25
N PHE A 129 3.70 -0.35 -2.76
CA PHE A 129 3.53 1.08 -3.03
C PHE A 129 3.62 1.93 -1.76
N ALA A 130 3.00 1.48 -0.67
CA ALA A 130 3.09 2.15 0.63
C ALA A 130 4.54 2.20 1.14
N ASP A 131 5.26 1.09 1.07
CA ASP A 131 6.66 1.00 1.49
C ASP A 131 7.57 1.92 0.66
N PHE A 132 7.40 1.95 -0.68
CA PHE A 132 8.15 2.87 -1.54
C PHE A 132 7.85 4.33 -1.23
N THR A 133 6.57 4.65 -1.02
CA THR A 133 6.13 6.01 -0.68
C THR A 133 6.74 6.47 0.65
N LEU A 134 6.72 5.61 1.68
CA LEU A 134 7.33 5.90 2.98
C LEU A 134 8.83 6.12 2.87
N LYS A 135 9.55 5.27 2.13
CA LYS A 135 10.99 5.42 1.90
C LYS A 135 11.32 6.74 1.18
N LYS A 136 10.52 7.11 0.19
CA LYS A 136 10.70 8.37 -0.55
C LYS A 136 10.44 9.59 0.34
N ILE A 137 9.40 9.54 1.17
CA ILE A 137 9.12 10.59 2.16
C ILE A 137 10.29 10.73 3.14
N GLN A 138 10.83 9.62 3.63
CA GLN A 138 11.96 9.63 4.54
C GLN A 138 13.21 10.24 3.88
N ALA A 139 13.53 9.86 2.65
CA ALA A 139 14.66 10.41 1.91
C ALA A 139 14.50 11.93 1.66
N LEU A 140 13.29 12.38 1.36
CA LEU A 140 13.01 13.83 1.20
C LEU A 140 13.18 14.58 2.51
N LYS A 141 12.76 14.03 3.65
CA LYS A 141 12.98 14.63 4.97
C LYS A 141 14.46 14.79 5.27
N GLU A 142 15.25 13.74 5.02
CA GLU A 142 16.71 13.78 5.22
C GLU A 142 17.37 14.85 4.33
N GLN A 143 16.91 15.01 3.09
CA GLN A 143 17.39 16.07 2.21
C GLN A 143 17.04 17.46 2.74
N VAL A 144 15.81 17.67 3.22
CA VAL A 144 15.39 18.95 3.80
C VAL A 144 16.24 19.27 5.04
N GLU A 145 16.42 18.33 5.95
CA GLU A 145 17.25 18.51 7.15
C GLU A 145 18.70 18.86 6.79
N ALA A 146 19.27 18.22 5.77
CA ALA A 146 20.62 18.52 5.30
C ALA A 146 20.72 19.95 4.71
N GLU A 147 19.73 20.38 3.94
CA GLU A 147 19.70 21.74 3.40
C GLU A 147 19.45 22.81 4.47
N GLU A 148 18.59 22.53 5.44
CA GLU A 148 18.38 23.41 6.61
C GLU A 148 19.67 23.59 7.43
N LYS A 149 20.43 22.52 7.61
CA LYS A 149 21.75 22.60 8.28
C LYS A 149 22.71 23.51 7.51
N LYS A 150 22.85 23.32 6.20
CA LYS A 150 23.68 24.18 5.34
C LYS A 150 23.23 25.63 5.40
N TRP A 151 21.92 25.86 5.35
CA TRP A 151 21.34 27.19 5.46
C TRP A 151 21.70 27.88 6.79
N ASN A 152 21.58 27.17 7.90
CA ASN A 152 21.93 27.68 9.23
C ASN A 152 23.42 28.00 9.35
N GLU A 153 24.29 27.13 8.82
CA GLU A 153 25.73 27.38 8.74
C GLU A 153 26.02 28.65 7.91
N TRP A 154 25.40 28.78 6.76
CA TRP A 154 25.54 29.97 5.92
C TRP A 154 25.04 31.24 6.62
N ARG A 155 23.92 31.20 7.31
CA ARG A 155 23.39 32.33 8.11
C ARG A 155 24.37 32.76 9.19
N ALA A 156 24.99 31.83 9.88
CA ALA A 156 26.00 32.13 10.88
C ALA A 156 27.23 32.85 10.27
N LEU A 157 27.74 32.34 9.15
CA LEU A 157 28.84 32.97 8.42
C LEU A 157 28.47 34.36 7.91
N LYS A 158 27.26 34.54 7.38
CA LYS A 158 26.73 35.81 6.94
C LYS A 158 26.73 36.85 8.08
N ARG A 159 26.18 36.47 9.26
CA ARG A 159 26.15 37.34 10.44
C ARG A 159 27.56 37.74 10.88
N GLN A 160 28.49 36.79 10.92
CA GLN A 160 29.89 37.08 11.27
C GLN A 160 30.47 38.10 10.27
N ARG A 161 30.26 37.92 8.98
CA ARG A 161 30.76 38.83 7.94
C ARG A 161 30.14 40.19 8.04
N GLU A 162 28.85 40.31 8.31
CA GLU A 162 28.18 41.59 8.55
C GLU A 162 28.76 42.34 9.77
N GLN A 163 29.04 41.64 10.83
CA GLN A 163 29.69 42.23 12.04
C GLN A 163 31.11 42.72 11.74
N GLU A 164 31.91 41.93 10.98
CA GLU A 164 33.23 42.36 10.53
C GLU A 164 33.20 43.62 9.69
N MET A 165 32.25 43.68 8.70
CA MET A 165 32.06 44.85 7.88
C MET A 165 31.59 46.05 8.68
N ALA A 166 30.64 45.87 9.62
CA ALA A 166 30.16 46.93 10.49
C ALA A 166 31.29 47.52 11.35
N ARG A 167 32.17 46.68 11.89
CA ARG A 167 33.37 47.10 12.66
C ARG A 167 34.32 47.90 11.76
N ALA A 168 34.60 47.41 10.55
CA ALA A 168 35.49 48.08 9.61
C ALA A 168 34.94 49.49 9.21
N VAL A 169 33.64 49.56 8.93
CA VAL A 169 32.98 50.85 8.62
C VAL A 169 32.99 51.77 9.84
N GLY A 170 32.74 51.24 11.05
CA GLY A 170 32.78 52.03 12.29
C GLY A 170 34.15 52.66 12.56
N LEU A 171 35.24 51.97 12.23
CA LEU A 171 36.60 52.48 12.31
C LEU A 171 36.88 53.61 11.32
N LEU A 172 36.21 53.58 10.15
CA LEU A 172 36.42 54.60 9.13
C LEU A 172 35.60 55.86 9.37
N ILE A 173 34.45 55.75 10.04
CA ILE A 173 33.48 56.86 10.15
C ILE A 173 33.57 57.55 11.53
N ASP A 174 34.34 57.02 12.45
CA ASP A 174 34.50 57.49 13.84
C ASP A 174 33.15 57.65 14.60
N LYS A 175 32.19 56.78 14.30
CA LYS A 175 30.86 56.72 14.90
C LYS A 175 30.66 55.42 15.65
N PRO A 176 29.94 55.44 16.81
CA PRO A 176 29.64 54.22 17.52
C PRO A 176 28.81 53.28 16.68
N VAL A 177 29.21 52.00 16.58
CA VAL A 177 28.46 50.96 15.91
C VAL A 177 27.18 50.69 16.70
N ILE A 178 26.02 50.89 16.10
CA ILE A 178 24.73 50.55 16.66
C ILE A 178 24.63 49.04 16.69
N SER A 179 24.52 48.45 17.89
CA SER A 179 24.21 47.03 18.08
C SER A 179 22.79 46.81 17.61
N ILE A 180 22.60 46.02 16.53
CA ILE A 180 21.29 45.58 16.12
C ILE A 180 20.92 44.49 17.13
N GLU A 181 20.04 44.83 18.08
CA GLU A 181 19.39 43.84 18.95
C GLU A 181 18.50 42.91 18.11
N GLU A 182 18.59 41.61 18.39
CA GLU A 182 17.86 40.58 17.72
C GLU A 182 16.39 40.61 18.17
N GLU A 183 15.42 40.68 17.26
CA GLU A 183 14.06 40.18 17.43
C GLU A 183 13.95 38.74 16.93
#